data_71972c5d3a233a535d03dd8237e6e599
#
_entry.id   71972c5d3a233a535d03dd8237e6e599
#
_cell.length_a   1.000
_cell.length_b   1.000
_cell.length_c   1.000
_cell.angle_alpha   90.00
_cell.angle_beta   90.00
_cell.angle_gamma   90.00
#
_symmetry.space_group_name_H-M   'P 1'
#
loop_
_entity.id
_entity.type
_entity.pdbx_description
1 polymer ?
#
loop_
_entity_poly.entity_id
_entity_poly.type
_entity_poly.pdbx_seq_one_letter_code
_entity_poly.pdbx_strand_id
1 'polypeptide(L)'
;VWWNGDDVMGKVEVLSTPAGNILKELLKSGIKLGISSRGLGSVKQVNEDTVAVQKDFELVCWDFVSNPSTHGAFMKPMNESVSKNKITDKYFKVNGIISEMLCDLTCKCALPNQE
;
A
#
# COMPACT_ATOMS: atom_id res chain seq x y z
N VAL A 1 -4.19 5.97 -5.76
CA VAL A 1 -2.81 6.42 -5.61
C VAL A 1 -2.74 7.89 -5.88
N TRP A 2 -1.95 8.62 -5.16
CA TRP A 2 -1.75 10.06 -5.31
C TRP A 2 -0.32 10.44 -4.95
N TRP A 3 0.06 11.64 -5.35
CA TRP A 3 1.31 12.24 -4.93
C TRP A 3 1.13 13.01 -3.61
N ASN A 4 2.05 12.82 -2.70
CA ASN A 4 2.18 13.61 -1.48
C ASN A 4 3.62 14.15 -1.41
N GLY A 5 3.84 15.33 -1.96
CA GLY A 5 5.20 15.83 -2.19
C GLY A 5 5.95 14.95 -3.18
N ASP A 6 7.06 14.39 -2.77
CA ASP A 6 7.89 13.47 -3.57
C ASP A 6 7.52 11.99 -3.36
N ASP A 7 6.56 11.74 -2.46
CA ASP A 7 6.12 10.38 -2.14
C ASP A 7 4.89 9.98 -2.95
N VAL A 8 4.89 8.72 -3.35
CA VAL A 8 3.74 8.07 -3.97
C VAL A 8 2.95 7.34 -2.90
N MET A 9 1.74 7.76 -2.69
CA MET A 9 0.82 7.19 -1.70
C MET A 9 -0.32 6.42 -2.36
N GLY A 10 -0.87 5.45 -1.69
CA GLY A 10 -1.96 4.69 -2.26
C GLY A 10 -2.80 3.92 -1.23
N LYS A 11 -3.92 3.40 -1.66
CA LYS A 11 -4.88 2.58 -0.90
C LYS A 11 -5.10 1.24 -1.57
N VAL A 12 -5.05 0.14 -0.81
CA VAL A 12 -5.25 -1.22 -1.33
C VAL A 12 -6.51 -1.83 -0.74
N GLU A 13 -7.38 -2.35 -1.59
CA GLU A 13 -8.49 -3.20 -1.15
C GLU A 13 -8.14 -4.67 -1.36
N VAL A 14 -8.11 -5.43 -0.27
CA VAL A 14 -7.82 -6.86 -0.33
C VAL A 14 -9.12 -7.64 -0.50
N LEU A 15 -9.26 -8.32 -1.61
CA LEU A 15 -10.43 -9.15 -1.89
C LEU A 15 -10.44 -10.41 -1.01
N SER A 16 -11.65 -10.97 -0.80
CA SER A 16 -11.82 -12.22 -0.06
C SER A 16 -11.54 -13.44 -0.95
N THR A 17 -10.34 -13.50 -1.47
CA THR A 17 -9.77 -14.65 -2.19
C THR A 17 -8.92 -15.48 -1.22
N PRO A 18 -8.52 -16.72 -1.55
CA PRO A 18 -7.62 -17.49 -0.69
C PRO A 18 -6.34 -16.73 -0.34
N ALA A 19 -5.68 -16.13 -1.32
CA ALA A 19 -4.49 -15.30 -1.09
C ALA A 19 -4.80 -14.02 -0.30
N GLY A 20 -5.90 -13.37 -0.60
CA GLY A 20 -6.35 -12.18 0.12
C GLY A 20 -6.68 -12.48 1.60
N ASN A 21 -7.25 -13.64 1.89
CA ASN A 21 -7.53 -14.06 3.26
C ASN A 21 -6.25 -14.31 4.05
N ILE A 22 -5.23 -14.89 3.43
CA ILE A 22 -3.89 -15.04 4.05
C ILE A 22 -3.32 -13.67 4.40
N LEU A 23 -3.37 -12.73 3.48
CA LEU A 23 -2.90 -11.36 3.71
C LEU A 23 -3.66 -10.68 4.85
N LYS A 24 -4.98 -10.83 4.91
CA LYS A 24 -5.82 -10.32 5.99
C LYS A 24 -5.41 -10.88 7.35
N GLU A 25 -5.15 -12.18 7.43
CA GLU A 25 -4.73 -12.81 8.68
C GLU A 25 -3.33 -12.36 9.12
N LEU A 26 -2.40 -12.17 8.19
CA LEU A 26 -1.08 -11.60 8.49
C LEU A 26 -1.20 -10.21 9.11
N LEU A 27 -2.01 -9.36 8.52
CA LEU A 27 -2.25 -8.00 9.02
C LEU A 27 -2.95 -7.98 10.37
N LYS A 28 -3.96 -8.84 10.58
CA LYS A 28 -4.64 -9.00 11.87
C LYS A 28 -3.69 -9.48 12.97
N SER A 29 -2.70 -10.28 12.62
CA SER A 29 -1.66 -10.75 13.53
C SER A 29 -0.63 -9.69 13.89
N GLY A 30 -0.74 -8.49 13.35
CA GLY A 30 0.17 -7.38 13.62
C GLY A 30 1.49 -7.46 12.84
N ILE A 31 1.57 -8.30 11.83
CA ILE A 31 2.76 -8.41 10.98
C ILE A 31 2.84 -7.18 10.10
N LYS A 32 3.98 -6.50 10.13
CA LYS A 32 4.25 -5.37 9.27
C LYS A 32 4.58 -5.85 7.86
N LEU A 33 3.77 -5.42 6.92
CA LEU A 33 4.00 -5.65 5.50
C LEU A 33 4.34 -4.33 4.82
N GLY A 34 5.27 -4.39 3.90
CA GLY A 34 5.64 -3.28 3.05
C GLY A 34 5.09 -3.43 1.64
N ILE A 35 5.31 -2.41 0.87
CA ILE A 35 4.96 -2.35 -0.54
C ILE A 35 6.21 -2.06 -1.36
N SER A 36 6.32 -2.71 -2.50
CA SER A 36 7.38 -2.51 -3.48
C SER A 36 6.80 -2.36 -4.87
N SER A 37 7.33 -1.41 -5.62
CA SER A 37 7.02 -1.28 -7.05
C SER A 37 7.89 -2.22 -7.86
N ARG A 38 7.32 -2.84 -8.88
CA ARG A 38 8.03 -3.62 -9.87
C ARG A 38 7.81 -3.00 -11.25
N GLY A 39 8.88 -2.76 -11.95
CA GLY A 39 8.82 -2.16 -13.29
C GLY A 39 10.03 -2.52 -14.13
N LEU A 40 9.98 -2.08 -15.36
CA LEU A 40 11.05 -2.19 -16.35
C LEU A 40 11.54 -0.80 -16.68
N GLY A 41 12.83 -0.67 -16.85
CA GLY A 41 13.44 0.61 -17.21
C GLY A 41 14.95 0.57 -17.05
N SER A 42 15.60 1.61 -17.53
CA SER A 42 17.03 1.76 -17.34
C SER A 42 17.35 2.41 -16.00
N VAL A 43 18.51 2.09 -15.48
CA VAL A 43 19.05 2.69 -14.26
C VAL A 43 20.39 3.32 -14.55
N LYS A 44 20.69 4.41 -13.87
CA LYS A 44 21.98 5.08 -13.92
C LYS A 44 22.61 5.06 -12.54
N GLN A 45 23.83 4.62 -12.46
CA GLN A 45 24.60 4.70 -11.23
C GLN A 45 24.85 6.17 -10.87
N VAL A 46 24.49 6.54 -9.65
CA VAL A 46 24.72 7.88 -9.12
C VAL A 46 25.90 7.86 -8.16
N ASN A 47 25.93 6.89 -7.26
CA ASN A 47 27.01 6.63 -6.30
C ASN A 47 27.24 5.12 -6.18
N GLU A 48 28.24 4.71 -5.39
CA GLU A 48 28.56 3.29 -5.18
C GLU A 48 27.36 2.46 -4.71
N ASP A 49 26.48 3.07 -3.88
CA ASP A 49 25.31 2.40 -3.26
C ASP A 49 23.97 2.87 -3.82
N THR A 50 23.94 3.79 -4.77
CA THR A 50 22.69 4.41 -5.23
C THR A 50 22.57 4.41 -6.74
N VAL A 51 21.45 3.89 -7.22
CA VAL A 51 21.07 3.95 -8.64
C VAL A 51 19.82 4.80 -8.80
N ALA A 52 19.81 5.62 -9.85
CA ALA A 52 18.64 6.40 -10.23
C ALA A 52 17.89 5.72 -11.38
N VAL A 53 16.61 5.49 -11.16
CA VAL A 53 15.69 5.00 -12.20
C VAL A 53 15.47 6.11 -13.22
N GLN A 54 15.56 5.79 -14.49
CA GLN A 54 15.43 6.76 -15.56
C GLN A 54 13.96 6.96 -15.96
N LYS A 55 13.73 7.96 -16.83
CA LYS A 55 12.39 8.35 -17.27
C LYS A 55 11.68 7.31 -18.14
N ASP A 56 12.39 6.31 -18.64
CA ASP A 56 11.86 5.18 -19.38
C ASP A 56 11.27 4.07 -18.48
N PHE A 57 11.15 4.35 -17.17
CA PHE A 57 10.57 3.40 -16.24
C PHE A 57 9.08 3.16 -16.52
N GLU A 58 8.73 1.91 -16.74
CA GLU A 58 7.39 1.43 -16.95
C GLU A 58 6.96 0.55 -15.78
N LEU A 59 5.96 1.01 -15.03
CA LEU A 59 5.45 0.28 -13.88
C LEU A 59 4.65 -0.95 -14.33
N VAL A 60 5.04 -2.11 -13.85
CA VAL A 60 4.36 -3.38 -14.13
C VAL A 60 3.33 -3.73 -13.06
N CYS A 61 3.74 -3.71 -11.80
CA CYS A 61 2.87 -4.04 -10.67
C CYS A 61 3.45 -3.56 -9.34
N TRP A 62 2.67 -3.81 -8.30
CA TRP A 62 3.04 -3.61 -6.91
C TRP A 62 3.01 -4.94 -6.18
N ASP A 63 3.94 -5.15 -5.29
CA ASP A 63 4.06 -6.38 -4.51
C ASP A 63 4.01 -6.08 -3.01
N PHE A 64 3.33 -6.95 -2.26
CA PHE A 64 3.49 -6.99 -0.81
C PHE A 64 4.79 -7.69 -0.47
N VAL A 65 5.59 -7.04 0.35
CA VAL A 65 6.91 -7.53 0.75
C VAL A 65 7.12 -7.38 2.25
N SER A 66 7.95 -8.24 2.83
CA SER A 66 8.31 -8.12 4.25
C SER A 66 9.30 -6.99 4.51
N ASN A 67 10.18 -6.72 3.55
CA ASN A 67 11.20 -5.69 3.64
C ASN A 67 11.24 -4.85 2.36
N PRO A 68 10.51 -3.74 2.31
CA PRO A 68 10.49 -2.87 1.13
C PRO A 68 11.82 -2.16 0.94
N SER A 69 12.25 -2.04 -0.31
CA SER A 69 13.44 -1.28 -0.67
C SER A 69 13.27 0.24 -0.53
N THR A 70 12.04 0.72 -0.67
CA THR A 70 11.71 2.13 -0.40
C THR A 70 11.60 2.34 1.10
N HIS A 71 12.38 3.28 1.63
CA HIS A 71 12.40 3.56 3.05
C HIS A 71 11.03 4.03 3.55
N GLY A 72 10.52 3.36 4.59
CA GLY A 72 9.24 3.72 5.20
C GLY A 72 7.99 3.25 4.44
N ALA A 73 8.13 2.49 3.35
CA ALA A 73 7.01 2.00 2.54
C ALA A 73 6.28 0.81 3.22
N PHE A 74 5.87 1.00 4.46
CA PHE A 74 5.09 0.02 5.21
C PHE A 74 3.61 0.37 5.20
N MET A 75 2.81 -0.69 5.17
CA MET A 75 1.36 -0.58 5.24
C MET A 75 0.92 -0.21 6.65
N LYS A 76 -0.06 0.66 6.73
CA LYS A 76 -0.69 1.04 7.99
C LYS A 76 -2.16 0.68 7.95
N PRO A 77 -2.67 -0.02 8.97
CA PRO A 77 -4.11 -0.23 9.08
C PRO A 77 -4.82 1.10 9.29
N MET A 78 -5.90 1.34 8.57
CA MET A 78 -6.77 2.49 8.83
C MET A 78 -7.54 2.27 10.12
N ASN A 79 -7.25 3.08 11.12
CA ASN A 79 -8.12 3.23 12.27
C ASN A 79 -9.29 4.10 11.84
N GLU A 80 -10.36 3.48 11.40
CA GLU A 80 -11.60 4.21 11.22
C GLU A 80 -12.12 4.65 12.57
N SER A 81 -12.30 5.95 12.73
CA SER A 81 -13.02 6.50 13.85
C SER A 81 -14.43 5.92 13.86
N VAL A 82 -14.73 5.20 14.92
CA VAL A 82 -15.94 4.46 15.18
C VAL A 82 -17.19 5.30 14.90
N SER A 83 -17.90 5.01 13.85
CA SER A 83 -19.29 5.37 13.68
C SER A 83 -20.17 4.18 14.08
N LYS A 84 -21.15 4.49 14.87
CA LYS A 84 -21.97 3.65 15.74
C LYS A 84 -22.85 2.61 15.02
N ASN A 85 -22.32 1.48 14.55
CA ASN A 85 -23.17 0.31 14.30
C ASN A 85 -22.39 -1.00 14.46
N LYS A 86 -22.69 -1.71 15.53
CA LYS A 86 -21.94 -2.87 16.02
C LYS A 86 -21.89 -4.10 15.10
N ILE A 87 -22.63 -4.15 14.03
CA ILE A 87 -22.68 -5.32 13.14
C ILE A 87 -21.81 -5.10 11.89
N THR A 88 -21.67 -3.87 11.46
CA THR A 88 -20.78 -3.48 10.36
C THR A 88 -19.32 -3.35 10.80
N ASP A 89 -19.07 -3.23 12.08
CA ASP A 89 -17.77 -2.88 12.65
C ASP A 89 -16.66 -3.91 12.34
N LYS A 90 -17.02 -5.19 12.33
CA LYS A 90 -16.03 -6.26 12.07
C LYS A 90 -15.57 -6.28 10.61
N TYR A 91 -16.49 -6.06 9.69
CA TYR A 91 -16.21 -6.00 8.25
C TYR A 91 -15.66 -4.62 7.85
N PHE A 92 -16.08 -3.59 8.55
CA PHE A 92 -15.66 -2.23 8.32
C PHE A 92 -14.20 -2.00 8.71
N LYS A 93 -13.74 -2.56 9.83
CA LYS A 93 -12.32 -2.56 10.20
C LYS A 93 -11.43 -3.26 9.19
N VAL A 94 -11.89 -4.39 8.65
CA VAL A 94 -11.18 -5.12 7.61
C VAL A 94 -11.15 -4.31 6.32
N ASN A 95 -12.24 -3.67 5.95
CA ASN A 95 -12.31 -2.81 4.78
C ASN A 95 -11.50 -1.52 4.96
N GLY A 96 -11.40 -0.99 6.17
CA GLY A 96 -10.55 0.14 6.49
C GLY A 96 -9.06 -0.17 6.34
N ILE A 97 -8.60 -1.24 6.95
CA ILE A 97 -7.23 -1.75 6.80
C ILE A 97 -6.90 -1.97 5.32
N ILE A 98 -7.81 -2.54 4.60
CA ILE A 98 -7.70 -2.82 3.17
C ILE A 98 -7.68 -1.53 2.34
N SER A 99 -8.48 -0.55 2.68
CA SER A 99 -8.52 0.74 1.97
C SER A 99 -7.26 1.57 2.16
N GLU A 100 -6.62 1.53 3.31
CA GLU A 100 -5.35 2.20 3.56
C GLU A 100 -4.19 1.54 2.84
N MET A 101 -4.26 0.23 2.73
CA MET A 101 -3.29 -0.53 1.96
C MET A 101 -3.35 -0.22 0.46
N LEU A 102 -4.49 0.20 -0.05
CA LEU A 102 -4.62 0.62 -1.45
C LEU A 102 -4.10 2.02 -1.71
N CYS A 103 -4.07 2.85 -0.69
CA CYS A 103 -3.61 4.21 -0.86
C CYS A 103 -2.09 4.36 -0.96
N ASP A 104 -1.32 3.37 -0.54
CA ASP A 104 0.14 3.41 -0.71
C ASP A 104 0.63 2.85 -2.05
N LEU A 105 -0.25 2.61 -2.99
CA LEU A 105 0.14 1.84 -4.16
C LEU A 105 0.08 2.51 -5.49
N THR A 106 -0.66 3.53 -5.62
CA THR A 106 -0.81 4.12 -6.92
C THR A 106 -0.94 5.62 -6.77
N CYS A 107 -0.12 6.35 -7.39
CA CYS A 107 -0.10 7.79 -7.33
C CYS A 107 -1.43 8.44 -7.72
N LYS A 108 -2.21 8.78 -6.77
CA LYS A 108 -3.47 9.51 -6.75
C LYS A 108 -4.74 8.70 -6.59
N CYS A 109 -5.02 8.37 -5.37
CA CYS A 109 -6.40 8.34 -4.95
C CYS A 109 -6.77 9.70 -4.35
N ALA A 110 -7.75 10.34 -4.88
CA ALA A 110 -8.53 11.16 -4.00
C ALA A 110 -9.03 10.21 -2.92
N LEU A 111 -8.68 10.43 -1.68
CA LEU A 111 -9.39 9.83 -0.57
C LEU A 111 -10.87 10.08 -0.85
N PRO A 112 -11.74 9.10 -0.89
CA PRO A 112 -13.13 9.39 -0.79
C PRO A 112 -13.26 10.20 0.50
N ASN A 113 -13.79 11.39 0.40
CA ASN A 113 -14.12 12.17 1.56
C ASN A 113 -14.84 11.23 2.51
N GLN A 114 -14.25 10.99 3.63
CA GLN A 114 -14.87 10.25 4.70
C GLN A 114 -15.89 11.21 5.31
N GLU A 115 -17.06 11.13 4.78
CA GLU A 115 -18.24 11.58 5.51
C GLU A 115 -18.75 10.46 6.40
#